data_fbc9c649a88deb4ef307df70878d681e
#
_entry.id   fbc9c649a88deb4ef307df70878d681e
#
_cell.length_a   1.000
_cell.length_b   1.000
_cell.length_c   1.000
_cell.angle_alpha   90.00
_cell.angle_beta   90.00
_cell.angle_gamma   90.00
#
_symmetry.space_group_name_H-M   'P 1'
#
loop_
_entity.id
_entity.type
_entity.pdbx_description
1 polymer ?
#
loop_
_entity_poly.entity_id
_entity_poly.type
_entity_poly.pdbx_seq_one_letter_code
_entity_poly.pdbx_strand_id
1 'polypeptide(L)'
;MPSVAVLAADGFETIECLTMVDVMRRGGVRATLVSIMPTREVVSSLQIPVTCDALFDEINFDEYDCVVLPGGLPGATNLRADQRVCDVVCEFAATKHVAAICAAPFILGELDLLEGRHATCFPGFEKSFPEGVYTCLLYTSD
;
A
#
# COMPACT_ATOMS: atom_id res chain seq x y z
N MET A 1 2.66 12.50 -16.92
CA MET A 1 2.27 11.08 -16.74
C MET A 1 2.12 10.82 -15.26
N PRO A 2 0.98 10.35 -14.81
CA PRO A 2 0.83 9.97 -13.41
C PRO A 2 1.79 8.84 -13.05
N SER A 3 2.26 8.85 -11.81
CA SER A 3 3.28 7.91 -11.34
C SER A 3 2.93 7.36 -9.96
N VAL A 4 3.08 6.05 -9.82
CA VAL A 4 2.66 5.32 -8.62
C VAL A 4 3.79 4.40 -8.16
N ALA A 5 4.09 4.45 -6.87
CA ALA A 5 5.00 3.51 -6.23
C ALA A 5 4.18 2.48 -5.44
N VAL A 6 4.28 1.21 -5.81
CA VAL A 6 3.62 0.11 -5.10
C VAL A 6 4.67 -0.55 -4.21
N LEU A 7 4.46 -0.50 -2.90
CA LEU A 7 5.44 -0.96 -1.92
C LEU A 7 5.21 -2.43 -1.59
N ALA A 8 6.21 -3.27 -1.80
CA ALA A 8 6.15 -4.70 -1.54
C ALA A 8 7.08 -5.09 -0.40
N ALA A 9 6.55 -5.83 0.55
CA ALA A 9 7.27 -6.48 1.65
C ALA A 9 7.04 -7.98 1.58
N ASP A 10 7.94 -8.78 2.14
CA ASP A 10 7.71 -10.21 2.27
C ASP A 10 6.35 -10.48 2.91
N GLY A 11 5.60 -11.40 2.34
CA GLY A 11 4.24 -11.72 2.78
C GLY A 11 3.15 -10.88 2.11
N PHE A 12 3.46 -10.12 1.06
CA PHE A 12 2.45 -9.36 0.31
C PHE A 12 1.45 -10.29 -0.38
N GLU A 13 0.22 -9.81 -0.58
CA GLU A 13 -0.77 -10.55 -1.37
C GLU A 13 -0.47 -10.40 -2.85
N THR A 14 -0.23 -11.53 -3.51
CA THR A 14 0.19 -11.57 -4.92
C THR A 14 -0.78 -10.84 -5.84
N ILE A 15 -2.07 -11.17 -5.71
CA ILE A 15 -3.11 -10.63 -6.61
C ILE A 15 -3.25 -9.12 -6.41
N GLU A 16 -3.34 -8.67 -5.18
CA GLU A 16 -3.54 -7.24 -4.87
C GLU A 16 -2.36 -6.38 -5.34
N CYS A 17 -1.16 -6.85 -5.11
CA CYS A 17 0.05 -6.12 -5.48
C CYS A 17 0.25 -6.09 -7.00
N LEU A 18 0.28 -7.26 -7.63
CA LEU A 18 0.62 -7.36 -9.05
C LEU A 18 -0.51 -6.89 -9.97
N THR A 19 -1.76 -7.09 -9.58
CA THR A 19 -2.90 -6.57 -10.37
C THR A 19 -2.83 -5.06 -10.48
N MET A 20 -2.52 -4.36 -9.38
CA MET A 20 -2.39 -2.90 -9.42
C MET A 20 -1.29 -2.46 -10.39
N VAL A 21 -0.12 -3.08 -10.31
CA VAL A 21 0.99 -2.75 -11.22
C VAL A 21 0.59 -3.02 -12.68
N ASP A 22 0.04 -4.20 -12.95
CA ASP A 22 -0.33 -4.60 -14.31
C ASP A 22 -1.40 -3.68 -14.91
N VAL A 23 -2.48 -3.44 -14.19
CA VAL A 23 -3.59 -2.63 -14.68
C VAL A 23 -3.17 -1.17 -14.89
N MET A 24 -2.41 -0.61 -13.97
CA MET A 24 -1.91 0.76 -14.11
C MET A 24 -1.00 0.93 -15.32
N ARG A 25 -0.10 -0.02 -15.55
CA ARG A 25 0.78 -0.01 -16.73
C ARG A 25 0.00 -0.12 -18.03
N ARG A 26 -1.03 -0.97 -18.06
CA ARG A 26 -1.94 -1.05 -19.22
C ARG A 26 -2.65 0.27 -19.49
N GLY A 27 -2.96 1.02 -18.44
CA GLY A 27 -3.58 2.33 -18.53
C GLY A 27 -2.62 3.50 -18.79
N GLY A 28 -1.33 3.23 -19.03
CA GLY A 28 -0.34 4.27 -19.29
C GLY A 28 0.18 4.99 -18.06
N VAL A 29 -0.06 4.45 -16.86
CA VAL A 29 0.49 4.99 -15.62
C VAL A 29 1.89 4.42 -15.39
N ARG A 30 2.83 5.26 -14.97
CA ARG A 30 4.15 4.79 -14.55
C ARG A 30 4.05 4.15 -13.17
N ALA A 31 3.87 2.84 -13.13
CA ALA A 31 3.80 2.06 -11.89
C ALA A 31 5.14 1.37 -11.64
N THR A 32 5.75 1.69 -10.51
CA THR A 32 7.03 1.11 -10.07
C THR A 32 6.77 0.19 -8.89
N LEU A 33 7.18 -1.07 -9.02
CA LEU A 33 7.12 -2.03 -7.93
C LEU A 33 8.40 -1.89 -7.09
N VAL A 34 8.23 -1.51 -5.83
CA VAL A 34 9.34 -1.13 -4.94
C VAL A 34 9.45 -2.12 -3.81
N SER A 35 10.64 -2.70 -3.62
CA SER A 35 10.93 -3.57 -2.49
C SER A 35 11.35 -2.76 -1.27
N ILE A 36 10.74 -3.03 -0.13
CA ILE A 36 11.21 -2.51 1.17
C ILE A 36 12.20 -3.45 1.84
N MET A 37 12.41 -4.62 1.25
CA MET A 37 13.35 -5.64 1.75
C MET A 37 14.78 -5.29 1.34
N PRO A 38 15.81 -6.00 1.88
CA PRO A 38 17.21 -5.72 1.49
C PRO A 38 17.54 -6.00 0.03
N THR A 39 16.73 -6.82 -0.65
CA THR A 39 16.92 -7.19 -2.04
C THR A 39 15.69 -6.87 -2.87
N ARG A 40 15.84 -6.83 -4.20
CA ARG A 40 14.71 -6.63 -5.12
C ARG A 40 13.78 -7.84 -5.17
N GLU A 41 14.24 -9.02 -4.78
CA GLU A 41 13.36 -10.19 -4.68
C GLU A 41 12.55 -10.11 -3.40
N VAL A 42 11.24 -10.19 -3.53
CA VAL A 42 10.26 -10.19 -2.44
C VAL A 42 9.37 -11.41 -2.61
N VAL A 43 9.07 -12.10 -1.53
CA VAL A 43 8.29 -13.34 -1.57
C VAL A 43 6.87 -13.08 -1.07
N SER A 44 5.87 -13.45 -1.86
CA SER A 44 4.47 -13.25 -1.49
C SER A 44 4.03 -14.17 -0.34
N SER A 45 2.82 -13.91 0.17
CA SER A 45 2.24 -14.71 1.25
C SER A 45 2.08 -16.19 0.90
N LEU A 46 1.96 -16.52 -0.38
CA LEU A 46 1.88 -17.91 -0.86
C LEU A 46 3.20 -18.39 -1.49
N GLN A 47 4.32 -17.80 -1.08
CA GLN A 47 5.66 -18.24 -1.44
C GLN A 47 6.01 -18.07 -2.92
N ILE A 48 5.44 -17.07 -3.58
CA ILE A 48 5.78 -16.73 -4.96
C ILE A 48 6.82 -15.61 -4.94
N PRO A 49 8.05 -15.87 -5.42
CA PRO A 49 9.07 -14.82 -5.50
C PRO A 49 8.78 -13.89 -6.66
N VAL A 50 8.95 -12.60 -6.43
CA VAL A 50 8.77 -11.55 -7.43
C VAL A 50 9.98 -10.63 -7.37
N THR A 51 10.52 -10.28 -8.52
CA THR A 51 11.59 -9.30 -8.63
C THR A 51 11.00 -7.91 -8.79
N CYS A 52 11.20 -7.04 -7.82
CA CYS A 52 10.77 -5.65 -7.89
C CYS A 52 11.65 -4.83 -8.84
N ASP A 53 11.11 -3.71 -9.31
CA ASP A 53 11.84 -2.80 -10.22
C ASP A 53 12.99 -2.09 -9.51
N ALA A 54 12.81 -1.77 -8.23
CA ALA A 54 13.78 -1.01 -7.44
C ALA A 54 13.69 -1.34 -5.96
N LEU A 55 14.74 -1.02 -5.23
CA LEU A 55 14.72 -0.96 -3.77
C LEU A 55 14.14 0.38 -3.31
N PHE A 56 13.61 0.41 -2.09
CA PHE A 56 13.04 1.61 -1.49
C PHE A 56 14.03 2.80 -1.55
N ASP A 57 15.29 2.56 -1.24
CA ASP A 57 16.29 3.61 -1.20
C ASP A 57 16.87 4.00 -2.58
N GLU A 58 16.48 3.31 -3.64
CA GLU A 58 16.92 3.60 -5.00
C GLU A 58 16.04 4.60 -5.74
N ILE A 59 14.85 4.91 -5.21
CA ILE A 59 13.91 5.81 -5.88
C ILE A 59 13.79 7.15 -5.14
N ASN A 60 13.44 8.17 -5.90
CA ASN A 60 13.10 9.47 -5.34
C ASN A 60 11.57 9.59 -5.28
N PHE A 61 10.99 9.53 -4.08
CA PHE A 61 9.55 9.61 -3.88
C PHE A 61 8.95 10.95 -4.32
N ASP A 62 9.73 12.00 -4.40
CA ASP A 62 9.24 13.29 -4.91
C ASP A 62 8.74 13.21 -6.35
N GLU A 63 9.21 12.23 -7.11
CA GLU A 63 8.80 12.01 -8.49
C GLU A 63 7.49 11.23 -8.64
N TYR A 64 6.88 10.83 -7.53
CA TYR A 64 5.67 10.01 -7.53
C TYR A 64 4.47 10.78 -7.01
N ASP A 65 3.30 10.48 -7.58
CA ASP A 65 2.03 11.11 -7.23
C ASP A 65 1.24 10.33 -6.18
N CYS A 66 1.48 9.03 -6.10
CA CYS A 66 0.74 8.14 -5.21
C CYS A 66 1.64 7.02 -4.70
N VAL A 67 1.41 6.61 -3.47
CA VAL A 67 1.99 5.40 -2.90
C VAL A 67 0.86 4.41 -2.60
N VAL A 68 1.09 3.14 -2.92
CA VAL A 68 0.10 2.07 -2.76
C VAL A 68 0.63 1.01 -1.81
N LEU A 69 -0.21 0.63 -0.86
CA LEU A 69 0.07 -0.38 0.14
C LEU A 69 -0.79 -1.61 -0.12
N PRO A 70 -0.23 -2.70 -0.68
CA PRO A 70 -0.96 -3.95 -0.84
C PRO A 70 -1.22 -4.61 0.51
N GLY A 71 -2.21 -5.48 0.57
CA GLY A 71 -2.48 -6.30 1.74
C GLY A 71 -1.63 -7.56 1.79
N GLY A 72 -2.17 -8.56 2.43
CA GLY A 72 -1.47 -9.80 2.75
C GLY A 72 -0.76 -9.74 4.08
N LEU A 73 -0.60 -10.89 4.70
CA LEU A 73 0.12 -11.04 5.96
C LEU A 73 1.26 -12.04 5.79
N PRO A 74 2.42 -11.77 6.35
CA PRO A 74 2.79 -10.62 7.16
C PRO A 74 3.16 -9.35 6.37
N GLY A 75 2.87 -9.27 5.07
CA GLY A 75 3.26 -8.12 4.23
C GLY A 75 2.83 -6.77 4.80
N ALA A 76 1.53 -6.64 5.16
CA ALA A 76 1.02 -5.39 5.71
C ALA A 76 1.66 -5.04 7.06
N THR A 77 1.90 -6.02 7.93
CA THR A 77 2.59 -5.78 9.19
C THR A 77 4.06 -5.42 9.00
N ASN A 78 4.71 -6.01 8.00
CA ASN A 78 6.08 -5.65 7.64
C ASN A 78 6.19 -4.22 7.10
N LEU A 79 5.22 -3.79 6.29
CA LEU A 79 5.14 -2.40 5.85
C LEU A 79 5.00 -1.45 7.05
N ARG A 80 4.08 -1.77 7.97
CA ARG A 80 3.84 -0.95 9.17
C ARG A 80 5.07 -0.87 10.07
N ALA A 81 5.83 -1.94 10.17
CA ALA A 81 7.01 -2.01 11.01
C ALA A 81 8.20 -1.21 10.46
N ASP A 82 8.17 -0.83 9.20
CA ASP A 82 9.25 -0.07 8.56
C ASP A 82 8.98 1.44 8.70
N GLN A 83 9.81 2.12 9.50
CA GLN A 83 9.63 3.55 9.74
C GLN A 83 9.76 4.39 8.47
N ARG A 84 10.58 3.96 7.51
CA ARG A 84 10.74 4.66 6.23
C ARG A 84 9.41 4.67 5.46
N VAL A 85 8.69 3.54 5.48
CA VAL A 85 7.36 3.42 4.87
C VAL A 85 6.37 4.35 5.56
N CYS A 86 6.34 4.33 6.88
CA CYS A 86 5.45 5.20 7.66
C CYS A 86 5.69 6.68 7.35
N ASP A 87 6.94 7.09 7.27
CA ASP A 87 7.30 8.47 6.96
C ASP A 87 6.82 8.90 5.56
N VAL A 88 7.03 8.05 4.56
CA VAL A 88 6.57 8.31 3.19
C VAL A 88 5.04 8.36 3.13
N VAL A 89 4.36 7.43 3.80
CA VAL A 89 2.90 7.40 3.84
C VAL A 89 2.34 8.68 4.46
N CYS A 90 2.89 9.13 5.58
CA CYS A 90 2.47 10.38 6.22
C CYS A 90 2.70 11.60 5.31
N GLU A 91 3.83 11.67 4.64
CA GLU A 91 4.15 12.74 3.71
C GLU A 91 3.18 12.76 2.53
N PHE A 92 2.93 11.60 1.92
CA PHE A 92 1.99 11.50 0.80
C PHE A 92 0.55 11.80 1.21
N ALA A 93 0.14 11.37 2.40
CA ALA A 93 -1.19 11.69 2.91
C ALA A 93 -1.41 13.19 3.10
N ALA A 94 -0.36 13.93 3.42
CA ALA A 94 -0.45 15.38 3.60
C ALA A 94 -0.44 16.16 2.29
N THR A 95 0.24 15.66 1.25
CA THR A 95 0.54 16.46 0.05
C THR A 95 0.15 15.80 -1.27
N LYS A 96 -0.07 14.49 -1.28
CA LYS A 96 -0.32 13.70 -2.50
C LYS A 96 -1.43 12.67 -2.27
N HIS A 97 -1.24 11.44 -2.74
CA HIS A 97 -2.24 10.37 -2.60
C HIS A 97 -1.65 9.12 -1.98
N VAL A 98 -2.47 8.45 -1.16
CA VAL A 98 -2.17 7.14 -0.58
C VAL A 98 -3.33 6.21 -0.88
N ALA A 99 -3.02 5.00 -1.32
CA ALA A 99 -4.01 3.94 -1.49
C ALA A 99 -3.57 2.71 -0.68
N ALA A 100 -4.54 2.05 -0.08
CA ALA A 100 -4.30 0.83 0.69
C ALA A 100 -5.49 -0.11 0.54
N ILE A 101 -5.23 -1.41 0.51
CA ILE A 101 -6.26 -2.41 0.26
C ILE A 101 -6.17 -3.56 1.27
N CYS A 102 -7.32 -4.20 1.51
CA CYS A 102 -7.47 -5.41 2.32
C CYS A 102 -7.02 -5.20 3.76
N ALA A 103 -5.93 -5.84 4.20
CA ALA A 103 -5.39 -5.63 5.55
C ALA A 103 -4.66 -4.29 5.70
N ALA A 104 -4.06 -3.76 4.64
CA ALA A 104 -3.15 -2.62 4.70
C ALA A 104 -3.76 -1.31 5.23
N PRO A 105 -5.06 -1.02 5.09
CA PRO A 105 -5.62 0.22 5.65
C PRO A 105 -5.46 0.39 7.16
N PHE A 106 -5.20 -0.71 7.92
CA PHE A 106 -4.91 -0.59 9.34
C PHE A 106 -3.71 0.33 9.60
N ILE A 107 -2.76 0.36 8.65
CA ILE A 107 -1.57 1.23 8.73
C ILE A 107 -1.99 2.70 8.78
N LEU A 108 -2.95 3.08 7.94
CA LEU A 108 -3.45 4.45 7.90
C LEU A 108 -4.17 4.82 9.19
N GLY A 109 -4.91 3.86 9.78
CA GLY A 109 -5.56 4.04 11.07
C GLY A 109 -4.55 4.23 12.19
N GLU A 110 -3.51 3.40 12.25
CA GLU A 110 -2.47 3.51 13.28
C GLU A 110 -1.62 4.77 13.16
N LEU A 111 -1.51 5.34 11.96
CA LEU A 111 -0.80 6.59 11.71
C LEU A 111 -1.70 7.83 11.86
N ASP A 112 -2.92 7.67 12.35
CA ASP A 112 -3.90 8.75 12.55
C ASP A 112 -4.25 9.53 11.27
N LEU A 113 -4.30 8.85 10.13
CA LEU A 113 -4.54 9.48 8.84
C LEU A 113 -5.99 9.39 8.35
N LEU A 114 -6.87 8.73 9.10
CA LEU A 114 -8.24 8.45 8.67
C LEU A 114 -9.31 9.33 9.31
N GLU A 115 -8.96 10.25 10.19
CA GLU A 115 -9.91 11.13 10.86
C GLU A 115 -10.73 11.93 9.84
N GLY A 116 -12.06 11.88 9.97
CA GLY A 116 -12.98 12.59 9.08
C GLY A 116 -13.10 12.01 7.66
N ARG A 117 -12.57 10.82 7.42
CA ARG A 117 -12.60 10.15 6.11
C ARG A 117 -13.49 8.92 6.17
N HIS A 118 -13.85 8.41 4.99
CA HIS A 118 -14.47 7.10 4.84
C HIS A 118 -13.43 6.11 4.33
N ALA A 119 -13.31 4.97 5.00
CA ALA A 119 -12.34 3.94 4.62
C ALA A 119 -12.90 2.56 4.91
N THR A 120 -12.37 1.57 4.22
CA THR A 120 -12.70 0.18 4.43
C THR A 120 -11.44 -0.66 4.51
N CYS A 121 -11.58 -1.89 4.95
CA CYS A 121 -10.47 -2.85 5.01
C CYS A 121 -11.03 -4.27 5.08
N PHE A 122 -10.15 -5.25 5.06
CA PHE A 122 -10.54 -6.61 5.37
C PHE A 122 -11.10 -6.68 6.80
N PRO A 123 -12.24 -7.35 7.03
CA PRO A 123 -12.86 -7.43 8.35
C PRO A 123 -11.88 -7.87 9.45
N GLY A 124 -11.86 -7.14 10.55
CA GLY A 124 -10.94 -7.36 11.66
C GLY A 124 -9.74 -6.42 11.70
N PHE A 125 -9.48 -5.67 10.63
CA PHE A 125 -8.36 -4.72 10.57
C PHE A 125 -8.78 -3.27 10.81
N GLU A 126 -10.04 -3.03 11.12
CA GLU A 126 -10.60 -1.70 11.38
C GLU A 126 -10.39 -1.20 12.82
N LYS A 127 -9.73 -1.97 13.68
CA LYS A 127 -9.56 -1.63 15.10
C LYS A 127 -8.84 -0.30 15.35
N SER A 128 -7.98 0.09 14.43
CA SER A 128 -7.25 1.37 14.51
C SER A 128 -8.04 2.54 13.91
N PHE A 129 -9.20 2.28 13.30
CA PHE A 129 -9.99 3.32 12.67
C PHE A 129 -10.71 4.15 13.72
N PRO A 130 -10.76 5.49 13.56
CA PRO A 130 -11.63 6.32 14.36
C PRO A 130 -13.10 5.94 14.21
N GLU A 131 -13.92 6.28 15.20
CA GLU A 131 -15.36 6.04 15.14
C GLU A 131 -15.98 6.71 13.92
N GLY A 132 -16.85 5.97 13.21
CA GLY A 132 -17.56 6.48 12.03
C GLY A 132 -16.76 6.45 10.72
N VAL A 133 -15.50 6.02 10.75
CA VAL A 133 -14.65 5.96 9.55
C VAL A 133 -14.90 4.69 8.74
N TYR A 134 -15.08 3.54 9.42
CA TYR A 134 -15.23 2.27 8.73
C TYR A 134 -16.52 2.21 7.93
N THR A 135 -16.40 1.90 6.64
CA THR A 135 -17.53 1.74 5.73
C THR A 135 -17.39 0.42 4.99
N CYS A 136 -18.44 -0.41 5.03
CA CYS A 136 -18.46 -1.65 4.28
C CYS A 136 -18.74 -1.37 2.79
N LEU A 137 -17.84 -1.81 1.90
CA LEU A 137 -17.99 -1.58 0.45
C LEU A 137 -19.26 -2.19 -0.14
N LEU A 138 -19.83 -3.22 0.48
CA LEU A 138 -21.07 -3.83 -0.01
C LEU A 138 -22.26 -2.87 0.01
N TYR A 139 -22.15 -1.76 0.73
CA TYR A 139 -23.22 -0.77 0.88
C TYR A 139 -22.90 0.58 0.24
N THR A 140 -21.82 0.68 -0.51
CA THR A 140 -21.35 1.94 -1.07
C THR A 140 -21.48 2.04 -2.58
N SER A 141 -22.25 1.18 -3.17
CA SER A 141 -22.42 1.09 -4.64
C SER A 141 -23.28 2.21 -5.24
N ASP A 142 -23.67 3.17 -4.46
CA ASP A 142 -24.53 4.27 -4.92
C ASP A 142 -23.75 5.53 -5.26
#